data_1905bda6410b7e00f55b90b5e2ed4eed
#
_entry.id   1905bda6410b7e00f55b90b5e2ed4eed
#
_cell.length_a   1.000
_cell.length_b   1.000
_cell.length_c   1.000
_cell.angle_alpha   90.00
_cell.angle_beta   90.00
_cell.angle_gamma   90.00
#
_symmetry.space_group_name_H-M   'P 1'
#
loop_
_entity.id
_entity.type
_entity.pdbx_description
1 polymer ?
#
loop_
_entity_poly.entity_id
_entity_poly.type
_entity_poly.pdbx_seq_one_letter_code
_entity_poly.pdbx_strand_id
1 'polypeptide(L)'
;DQHHQMSHTQPPELIPLNQFFMAQLAYLCERMSEVKEGDRTLLDNTAIAHCSSMLHGNHDAKQLPIVLLGGAGGKLRGGRVLDYLNSPNRRMCSLFLSLMEWGGLELDRFGDSTERLTGI
;
A
#
# COMPACT_ATOMS: atom_id res chain seq x y z
N ASP A 1 -4.11 9.25 -22.47
CA ASP A 1 -4.00 9.24 -21.02
C ASP A 1 -2.69 9.95 -20.61
N GLN A 2 -2.82 11.17 -20.08
CA GLN A 2 -1.67 12.05 -19.79
C GLN A 2 -0.76 11.45 -18.69
N HIS A 3 -1.31 10.88 -17.62
CA HIS A 3 -0.51 10.28 -16.54
C HIS A 3 0.37 9.14 -17.07
N HIS A 4 -0.18 8.25 -17.88
CA HIS A 4 0.56 7.14 -18.47
C HIS A 4 1.74 7.65 -19.34
N GLN A 5 1.49 8.62 -20.21
CA GLN A 5 2.55 9.21 -21.02
C GLN A 5 3.63 9.89 -20.16
N MET A 6 3.23 10.64 -19.14
CA MET A 6 4.16 11.30 -18.21
C MET A 6 4.99 10.29 -17.42
N SER A 7 4.46 9.10 -17.08
CA SER A 7 5.22 8.05 -16.40
C SER A 7 6.37 7.51 -17.24
N HIS A 8 6.23 7.48 -18.57
CA HIS A 8 7.30 7.08 -19.50
C HIS A 8 8.35 8.17 -19.71
N THR A 9 7.93 9.43 -19.83
CA THR A 9 8.83 10.54 -20.12
C THR A 9 9.42 11.20 -18.87
N GLN A 10 8.81 10.97 -17.72
CA GLN A 10 9.21 11.48 -16.40
C GLN A 10 9.48 13.01 -16.38
N PRO A 11 8.58 13.84 -16.92
CA PRO A 11 8.76 15.26 -16.89
C PRO A 11 8.62 15.81 -15.46
N PRO A 12 9.17 16.99 -15.12
CA PRO A 12 9.03 17.60 -13.81
C PRO A 12 7.59 17.71 -13.30
N GLU A 13 6.62 17.85 -14.21
CA GLU A 13 5.19 17.95 -13.93
C GLU A 13 4.59 16.64 -13.33
N LEU A 14 5.27 15.51 -13.48
CA LEU A 14 4.85 14.26 -12.85
C LEU A 14 4.91 14.35 -11.32
N ILE A 15 5.84 15.12 -10.77
CA ILE A 15 5.99 15.28 -9.31
C ILE A 15 4.74 15.93 -8.69
N PRO A 16 4.29 17.13 -9.12
CA PRO A 16 3.08 17.72 -8.56
C PRO A 16 1.82 16.89 -8.83
N LEU A 17 1.76 16.13 -9.91
CA LEU A 17 0.66 15.20 -10.16
C LEU A 17 0.62 14.07 -9.11
N ASN A 18 1.76 13.47 -8.83
CA ASN A 18 1.85 12.44 -7.79
C ASN A 18 1.57 13.02 -6.40
N GLN A 19 2.04 14.23 -6.10
CA GLN A 19 1.70 14.94 -4.87
C GLN A 19 0.20 15.18 -4.74
N PHE A 20 -0.48 15.51 -5.81
CA PHE A 20 -1.94 15.66 -5.81
C PHE A 20 -2.62 14.33 -5.41
N PHE A 21 -2.24 13.18 -5.97
CA PHE A 21 -2.81 11.90 -5.58
C PHE A 21 -2.53 11.55 -4.12
N MET A 22 -1.33 11.84 -3.63
CA MET A 22 -1.00 11.63 -2.22
C MET A 22 -1.80 12.55 -1.29
N ALA A 23 -2.07 13.78 -1.71
CA ALA A 23 -2.93 14.70 -0.97
C ALA A 23 -4.39 14.20 -0.89
N GLN A 24 -4.93 13.61 -1.97
CA GLN A 24 -6.27 13.00 -1.96
C GLN A 24 -6.31 11.79 -1.00
N LEU A 25 -5.25 10.99 -0.96
CA LEU A 25 -5.14 9.87 -0.03
C LEU A 25 -5.07 10.36 1.43
N ALA A 26 -4.30 11.40 1.70
CA ALA A 26 -4.22 12.03 3.02
C ALA A 26 -5.58 12.59 3.45
N TYR A 27 -6.28 13.28 2.55
CA TYR A 27 -7.65 13.78 2.80
C TYR A 27 -8.62 12.63 3.12
N LEU A 28 -8.57 11.53 2.38
CA LEU A 28 -9.37 10.34 2.70
C LEU A 28 -9.09 9.85 4.13
N CYS A 29 -7.82 9.70 4.50
CA CYS A 29 -7.44 9.27 5.85
C CYS A 29 -7.94 10.24 6.93
N GLU A 30 -7.83 11.56 6.70
CA GLU A 30 -8.36 12.58 7.60
C GLU A 30 -9.87 12.39 7.80
N ARG A 31 -10.64 12.28 6.71
CA ARG A 31 -12.10 12.06 6.79
C ARG A 31 -12.46 10.76 7.51
N MET A 32 -11.72 9.68 7.28
CA MET A 32 -11.94 8.41 7.97
C MET A 32 -11.59 8.48 9.46
N SER A 33 -10.64 9.32 9.86
CA SER A 33 -10.29 9.53 11.26
C SER A 33 -11.37 10.28 12.06
N GLU A 34 -12.25 11.00 11.40
CA GLU A 34 -13.37 11.71 12.02
C GLU A 34 -14.59 10.80 12.27
N VAL A 35 -14.69 9.69 11.55
CA VAL A 35 -15.81 8.74 11.67
C VAL A 35 -15.55 7.81 12.85
N LYS A 36 -16.44 7.81 13.84
CA LYS A 36 -16.32 6.97 15.03
C LYS A 36 -16.93 5.58 14.80
N GLU A 37 -16.21 4.56 15.26
CA GLU A 37 -16.63 3.17 15.32
C GLU A 37 -16.35 2.61 16.72
N GLY A 38 -17.28 2.81 17.63
CA GLY A 38 -17.09 2.52 19.06
C GLY A 38 -16.06 3.45 19.68
N ASP A 39 -15.04 2.87 20.29
CA ASP A 39 -13.91 3.57 20.91
C ASP A 39 -12.76 3.89 19.92
N ARG A 40 -12.92 3.49 18.67
CA ARG A 40 -11.97 3.70 17.57
C ARG A 40 -12.54 4.60 16.49
N THR A 41 -11.76 4.78 15.44
CA THR A 41 -12.19 5.46 14.21
C THR A 41 -12.28 4.46 13.05
N LEU A 42 -12.96 4.85 11.98
CA LEU A 42 -13.00 4.08 10.74
C LEU A 42 -11.57 3.84 10.21
N LEU A 43 -10.67 4.83 10.33
CA LEU A 43 -9.28 4.67 9.93
C LEU A 43 -8.54 3.64 10.78
N ASP A 44 -8.77 3.62 12.10
CA ASP A 44 -8.15 2.63 12.99
C ASP A 44 -8.54 1.19 12.64
N ASN A 45 -9.74 1.00 12.12
CA ASN A 45 -10.27 -0.32 11.75
C ASN A 45 -10.01 -0.70 10.29
N THR A 46 -9.49 0.22 9.47
CA THR A 46 -9.25 0.02 8.04
C THR A 46 -7.76 -0.22 7.75
N ALA A 47 -7.47 -1.04 6.72
CA ALA A 47 -6.17 -1.11 6.07
C ALA A 47 -6.29 -0.56 4.65
N ILE A 48 -5.49 0.44 4.32
CA ILE A 48 -5.40 1.02 2.97
C ILE A 48 -4.02 0.69 2.43
N ALA A 49 -3.95 0.03 1.27
CA ALA A 49 -2.72 -0.19 0.54
C ALA A 49 -2.69 0.71 -0.71
N HIS A 50 -1.80 1.70 -0.70
CA HIS A 50 -1.49 2.50 -1.89
C HIS A 50 -0.22 1.96 -2.51
N CYS A 51 -0.32 1.44 -3.73
CA CYS A 51 0.78 0.76 -4.40
C CYS A 51 0.73 0.97 -5.92
N SER A 52 1.86 0.78 -6.55
CA SER A 52 1.98 0.69 -8.01
C SER A 52 2.42 -0.72 -8.39
N SER A 53 2.06 -1.17 -9.58
CA SER A 53 2.55 -2.42 -10.17
C SER A 53 3.95 -2.29 -10.78
N MET A 54 4.50 -1.07 -10.86
CA MET A 54 5.79 -0.76 -11.48
C MET A 54 6.47 0.38 -10.73
N LEU A 55 7.81 0.38 -10.71
CA LEU A 55 8.60 1.47 -10.13
C LEU A 55 8.55 2.73 -10.99
N HIS A 56 8.60 2.56 -12.30
CA HIS A 56 8.60 3.66 -13.29
C HIS A 56 8.11 3.17 -14.66
N GLY A 57 7.95 4.08 -15.59
CA GLY A 57 7.39 3.82 -16.93
C GLY A 57 8.19 2.82 -17.80
N ASN A 58 9.40 2.43 -17.43
CA ASN A 58 10.15 1.35 -18.12
C ASN A 58 9.74 -0.06 -17.66
N HIS A 59 8.61 -0.16 -16.95
CA HIS A 59 7.97 -1.40 -16.53
C HIS A 59 8.81 -2.25 -15.55
N ASP A 60 9.64 -1.60 -14.72
CA ASP A 60 10.33 -2.32 -13.65
C ASP A 60 9.36 -2.68 -12.52
N ALA A 61 9.11 -3.97 -12.35
CA ALA A 61 8.28 -4.53 -11.28
C ALA A 61 9.10 -5.15 -10.14
N LYS A 62 10.42 -4.97 -10.11
CA LYS A 62 11.28 -5.60 -9.11
C LYS A 62 11.36 -4.83 -7.79
N GLN A 63 11.02 -3.55 -7.82
CA GLN A 63 11.01 -2.68 -6.65
C GLN A 63 9.74 -1.84 -6.68
N LEU A 64 8.85 -2.07 -5.74
CA LEU A 64 7.57 -1.37 -5.68
C LEU A 64 7.48 -0.53 -4.42
N PRO A 65 7.29 0.79 -4.53
CA PRO A 65 6.95 1.62 -3.38
C PRO A 65 5.50 1.31 -2.96
N ILE A 66 5.33 0.98 -1.68
CA ILE A 66 4.04 0.65 -1.11
C ILE A 66 3.85 1.46 0.17
N VAL A 67 2.70 2.07 0.32
CA VAL A 67 2.30 2.78 1.54
C VAL A 67 1.09 2.06 2.13
N LEU A 68 1.24 1.61 3.37
CA LEU A 68 0.14 1.07 4.16
C LEU A 68 -0.34 2.12 5.16
N LEU A 69 -1.63 2.37 5.20
CA LEU A 69 -2.27 3.37 6.05
C LEU A 69 -3.44 2.77 6.83
N GLY A 70 -3.77 3.41 7.95
CA GLY A 70 -4.81 2.94 8.86
C GLY A 70 -4.26 2.02 9.95
N GLY A 71 -5.15 1.46 10.74
CA GLY A 71 -4.80 0.63 11.90
C GLY A 71 -5.07 -0.86 11.72
N ALA A 72 -5.84 -1.27 10.69
CA ALA A 72 -6.27 -2.65 10.47
C ALA A 72 -6.83 -3.32 11.75
N GLY A 73 -7.60 -2.60 12.55
CA GLY A 73 -8.10 -3.08 13.83
C GLY A 73 -7.02 -3.29 14.90
N GLY A 74 -5.88 -2.62 14.78
CA GLY A 74 -4.71 -2.74 15.66
C GLY A 74 -3.62 -3.70 15.17
N LYS A 75 -3.79 -4.28 13.98
CA LYS A 75 -2.80 -5.20 13.37
C LYS A 75 -1.69 -4.46 12.63
N LEU A 76 -1.98 -3.29 12.05
CA LEU A 76 -1.00 -2.46 11.36
C LEU A 76 -0.37 -1.45 12.32
N ARG A 77 0.95 -1.48 12.41
CA ARG A 77 1.74 -0.51 13.17
C ARG A 77 2.37 0.51 12.21
N GLY A 78 1.85 1.73 12.20
CA GLY A 78 2.35 2.83 11.38
C GLY A 78 3.68 3.44 11.85
N GLY A 79 4.15 4.47 11.14
CA GLY A 79 5.36 5.24 11.49
C GLY A 79 6.67 4.50 11.24
N ARG A 80 6.68 3.49 10.36
CA ARG A 80 7.85 2.67 10.04
C ARG A 80 8.17 2.68 8.56
N VAL A 81 9.44 2.49 8.25
CA VAL A 81 9.89 2.13 6.90
C VAL A 81 10.41 0.69 6.96
N LEU A 82 9.92 -0.15 6.07
CA LEU A 82 10.31 -1.54 5.94
C LEU A 82 10.99 -1.75 4.59
N ASP A 83 12.21 -2.28 4.61
CA ASP A 83 12.97 -2.57 3.40
C ASP A 83 13.06 -4.09 3.19
N TYR A 84 12.48 -4.56 2.09
CA TYR A 84 12.48 -5.95 1.69
C TYR A 84 13.37 -6.24 0.48
N LEU A 85 14.20 -5.29 0.01
CA LEU A 85 15.00 -5.46 -1.20
C LEU A 85 15.89 -6.70 -1.17
N ASN A 86 16.44 -7.03 0.00
CA ASN A 86 17.31 -8.19 0.21
C ASN A 86 16.62 -9.34 0.94
N SER A 87 15.30 -9.26 1.14
CA SER A 87 14.54 -10.33 1.78
C SER A 87 14.30 -11.49 0.80
N PRO A 88 14.42 -12.75 1.25
CA PRO A 88 14.06 -13.91 0.43
C PRO A 88 12.57 -13.93 0.05
N ASN A 89 11.70 -13.45 0.93
CA ASN A 89 10.29 -13.24 0.65
C ASN A 89 10.00 -11.74 0.54
N ARG A 90 9.85 -11.24 -0.68
CA ARG A 90 9.50 -9.85 -1.00
C ARG A 90 8.43 -9.74 -2.09
N ARG A 91 7.63 -10.81 -2.24
CA ARG A 91 6.59 -10.84 -3.26
C ARG A 91 5.39 -9.97 -2.86
N MET A 92 4.82 -9.28 -3.82
CA MET A 92 3.58 -8.51 -3.61
C MET A 92 2.41 -9.42 -3.18
N CYS A 93 2.34 -10.63 -3.72
CA CYS A 93 1.32 -11.60 -3.34
C CYS A 93 1.47 -12.07 -1.89
N SER A 94 2.68 -12.04 -1.31
CA SER A 94 2.90 -12.29 0.12
C SER A 94 2.32 -11.18 1.00
N LEU A 95 2.44 -9.92 0.57
CA LEU A 95 1.77 -8.80 1.23
C LEU A 95 0.25 -8.96 1.15
N PHE A 96 -0.30 -9.30 -0.01
CA PHE A 96 -1.74 -9.50 -0.15
C PHE A 96 -2.26 -10.64 0.72
N LEU A 97 -1.52 -11.75 0.87
CA LEU A 97 -1.89 -12.83 1.81
C LEU A 97 -1.98 -12.31 3.25
N SER A 98 -1.04 -11.46 3.68
CA SER A 98 -1.08 -10.86 5.01
C SER A 98 -2.28 -9.91 5.19
N LEU A 99 -2.57 -9.08 4.19
CA LEU A 99 -3.70 -8.14 4.24
C LEU A 99 -5.05 -8.88 4.22
N MET A 100 -5.17 -9.96 3.45
CA MET A 100 -6.37 -10.82 3.43
C MET A 100 -6.59 -11.49 4.79
N GLU A 101 -5.53 -12.02 5.41
CA GLU A 101 -5.61 -12.59 6.76
C GLU A 101 -6.07 -11.54 7.79
N TRP A 102 -5.58 -10.30 7.69
CA TRP A 102 -6.05 -9.21 8.54
C TRP A 102 -7.54 -8.93 8.37
N GLY A 103 -8.05 -9.08 7.16
CA GLY A 103 -9.47 -8.99 6.83
C GLY A 103 -10.31 -10.22 7.18
N GLY A 104 -9.68 -11.27 7.77
CA GLY A 104 -10.37 -12.51 8.16
C GLY A 104 -10.48 -13.55 7.05
N LEU A 105 -9.81 -13.35 5.93
CA LEU A 105 -9.75 -14.32 4.83
C LEU A 105 -8.41 -15.07 4.88
N GLU A 106 -8.43 -16.29 5.39
CA GLU A 106 -7.26 -17.15 5.46
C GLU A 106 -7.15 -18.00 4.18
N LEU A 107 -6.08 -17.76 3.42
CA LEU A 107 -5.73 -18.51 2.23
C LEU A 107 -4.33 -19.11 2.39
N ASP A 108 -4.15 -20.34 1.90
CA ASP A 108 -2.85 -21.00 1.86
C ASP A 108 -1.98 -20.47 0.72
N ARG A 109 -2.61 -19.88 -0.29
CA ARG A 109 -1.93 -19.40 -1.49
C ARG A 109 -2.66 -18.22 -2.12
N PHE A 110 -1.89 -17.26 -2.66
CA PHE A 110 -2.37 -16.22 -3.56
C PHE A 110 -1.32 -15.90 -4.61
N GLY A 111 -1.72 -15.95 -5.90
CA GLY A 111 -0.80 -15.75 -7.01
C GLY A 111 0.42 -16.69 -6.97
N ASP A 112 1.60 -16.10 -6.91
CA ASP A 112 2.89 -16.80 -6.85
C ASP A 112 3.41 -17.01 -5.41
N SER A 113 2.60 -16.72 -4.39
CA SER A 113 3.00 -16.81 -2.99
C SER A 113 2.18 -17.83 -2.21
N THR A 114 2.89 -18.58 -1.35
CA THR A 114 2.35 -19.49 -0.34
C THR A 114 2.74 -19.06 1.08
N GLU A 115 3.46 -17.96 1.21
CA GLU A 115 3.94 -17.41 2.46
C GLU A 115 3.47 -15.97 2.63
N ARG A 116 3.14 -15.59 3.83
CA ARG A 116 2.80 -14.20 4.19
C ARG A 116 4.05 -13.34 4.29
N LEU A 117 3.90 -12.06 4.04
CA LEU A 117 4.96 -11.10 4.31
C LEU A 117 5.02 -10.85 5.82
N THR A 118 6.19 -11.02 6.40
CA THR A 118 6.40 -10.86 7.84
C THR A 118 6.92 -9.47 8.19
N GLY A 119 6.63 -9.01 9.42
CA GLY A 119 7.16 -7.75 9.95
C GLY A 119 6.36 -6.50 9.57
N ILE A 120 5.27 -6.64 8.81
CA ILE A 120 4.39 -5.53 8.44
C ILE A 120 3.46 -5.12 9.59
#